data_57fdc1b62aa0eeb4bac284c40bb5c92c
#
_entry.id   57fdc1b62aa0eeb4bac284c40bb5c92c
#
_cell.length_a   1.000
_cell.length_b   1.000
_cell.length_c   1.000
_cell.angle_alpha   90.00
_cell.angle_beta   90.00
_cell.angle_gamma   90.00
#
_symmetry.space_group_name_H-M   'P 1'
#
loop_
_entity.id
_entity.type
_entity.pdbx_description
1 polymer ?
#
loop_
_entity_poly.entity_id
_entity_poly.type
_entity_poly.pdbx_seq_one_letter_code
_entity_poly.pdbx_strand_id
1 'polypeptide(L)' 'MGQTVDEAIDSISKELDRALLDHRRKLYIVHGFGTGRLRQGIRQYLKSHPRVSHFERAPQNAGGDGVTVVTIE' A
#
# COMPACT_ATOMS: atom_id res chain seq x y z
N MET A 1 -15.20 -9.65 5.20
CA MET A 1 -14.10 -10.17 5.99
C MET A 1 -12.78 -9.67 5.47
N GLY A 2 -11.88 -9.30 6.37
CA GLY A 2 -10.60 -8.76 5.98
C GLY A 2 -9.65 -9.81 5.45
N GLN A 3 -8.68 -9.37 4.67
CA GLN A 3 -7.60 -10.23 4.21
C GLN A 3 -6.59 -10.43 5.33
N THR A 4 -5.87 -11.53 5.29
CA THR A 4 -4.68 -11.69 6.13
C THR A 4 -3.59 -10.76 5.59
N VAL A 5 -2.55 -10.51 6.41
CA VAL A 5 -1.43 -9.68 5.98
C VAL A 5 -0.78 -10.28 4.73
N ASP A 6 -0.58 -11.58 4.70
CA ASP A 6 0.05 -12.24 3.54
C ASP A 6 -0.78 -12.11 2.28
N GLU A 7 -2.10 -12.24 2.39
CA GLU A 7 -2.99 -12.07 1.25
C GLU A 7 -2.96 -10.64 0.73
N ALA A 8 -2.96 -9.68 1.66
CA ALA A 8 -2.90 -8.27 1.30
C ALA A 8 -1.59 -7.93 0.59
N ILE A 9 -0.48 -8.45 1.10
CA ILE A 9 0.84 -8.21 0.50
C ILE A 9 0.89 -8.80 -0.91
N ASP A 10 0.34 -9.99 -1.10
CA ASP A 10 0.27 -10.60 -2.43
C ASP A 10 -0.51 -9.73 -3.42
N SER A 11 -1.65 -9.21 -2.99
CA SER A 11 -2.46 -8.31 -3.82
C SER A 11 -1.70 -7.03 -4.14
N ILE A 12 -1.02 -6.46 -3.14
CA ILE A 12 -0.26 -5.23 -3.32
C ILE A 12 0.92 -5.46 -4.27
N SER A 13 1.58 -6.58 -4.16
CA SER A 13 2.68 -6.94 -5.05
C SER A 13 2.21 -6.92 -6.51
N LYS A 14 1.04 -7.49 -6.77
CA LYS A 14 0.47 -7.50 -8.12
C LYS A 14 0.10 -6.11 -8.59
N GLU A 15 -0.45 -5.30 -7.71
CA GLU A 15 -0.80 -3.92 -8.04
C GLU A 15 0.44 -3.08 -8.32
N LEU A 16 1.51 -3.28 -7.56
CA LEU A 16 2.78 -2.59 -7.80
C LEU A 16 3.36 -2.97 -9.15
N ASP A 17 3.35 -4.25 -9.49
CA ASP A 17 3.83 -4.71 -10.80
C ASP A 17 3.02 -4.07 -11.92
N ARG A 18 1.71 -4.02 -11.77
CA ARG A 18 0.84 -3.39 -12.76
C ARG A 18 1.11 -1.90 -12.88
N ALA A 19 1.29 -1.22 -11.75
CA ALA A 19 1.57 0.20 -11.74
C ALA A 19 2.90 0.50 -12.44
N LEU A 20 3.90 -0.34 -12.23
CA LEU A 20 5.20 -0.20 -12.90
C LEU A 20 5.07 -0.38 -14.41
N LEU A 21 4.28 -1.36 -14.84
CA LEU A 21 4.03 -1.59 -16.27
C LEU A 21 3.30 -0.41 -16.90
N ASP A 22 2.40 0.21 -16.16
CA ASP A 22 1.63 1.36 -16.64
C ASP A 22 2.35 2.68 -16.46
N HIS A 23 3.59 2.66 -15.99
CA HIS A 23 4.39 3.86 -15.71
C HIS A 23 3.73 4.81 -14.72
N ARG A 24 3.01 4.27 -13.76
CA ARG A 24 2.40 5.07 -12.70
C ARG A 24 3.43 5.39 -11.64
N ARG A 25 3.30 6.58 -11.06
CA ARG A 25 4.21 7.01 -10.01
C ARG A 25 3.58 6.93 -8.62
N LYS A 26 2.27 6.82 -8.55
CA LYS A 26 1.56 6.75 -7.28
C LYS A 26 0.55 5.62 -7.29
N LEU A 27 0.41 4.99 -6.13
CA LEU A 27 -0.55 3.93 -5.93
C LEU A 27 -1.23 4.15 -4.58
N TYR A 28 -2.55 4.02 -4.56
CA TYR A 28 -3.33 4.15 -3.33
C TYR A 28 -3.74 2.76 -2.86
N ILE A 29 -3.31 2.39 -1.66
CA ILE A 29 -3.60 1.09 -1.09
C ILE A 29 -4.63 1.26 0.01
N VAL A 30 -5.82 0.69 -0.18
CA VAL A 30 -6.91 0.74 0.79
C VAL A 30 -6.81 -0.49 1.68
N HIS A 31 -6.48 -0.29 2.94
CA HIS A 31 -6.37 -1.38 3.91
C HIS A 31 -7.37 -1.27 5.05
N GLY A 32 -8.09 -0.15 5.12
CA GLY A 32 -9.04 0.09 6.19
C GLY A 32 -8.37 0.45 7.50
N PHE A 33 -9.17 0.63 8.54
CA PHE A 33 -8.66 1.03 9.85
C PHE A 33 -8.32 -0.18 10.72
N GLY A 34 -9.25 -1.08 10.92
CA GLY A 34 -9.05 -2.32 11.63
C GLY A 34 -8.20 -2.21 12.90
N THR A 35 -7.41 -3.25 13.18
CA THR A 35 -6.51 -3.30 14.34
C THR A 35 -5.16 -2.66 14.08
N GLY A 36 -4.89 -2.22 12.87
CA GLY A 36 -3.59 -1.69 12.48
C GLY A 36 -2.58 -2.74 12.06
N ARG A 37 -2.86 -4.02 12.24
CA ARG A 37 -1.95 -5.09 11.83
C ARG A 37 -1.72 -5.09 10.33
N LEU A 38 -2.78 -4.94 9.58
CA LEU A 38 -2.72 -4.94 8.14
C LEU A 38 -1.89 -3.75 7.65
N ARG A 39 -2.17 -2.57 8.19
CA ARG A 39 -1.42 -1.37 7.85
C ARG A 39 0.06 -1.52 8.17
N GLN A 40 0.38 -2.04 9.35
CA GLN A 40 1.76 -2.22 9.76
C GLN A 40 2.50 -3.21 8.86
N GLY A 41 1.88 -4.34 8.54
CA GLY A 41 2.47 -5.34 7.66
C GLY A 41 2.71 -4.78 6.27
N ILE A 42 1.75 -4.03 5.75
CA ILE A 42 1.88 -3.39 4.44
C ILE A 42 3.03 -2.39 4.43
N ARG A 43 3.12 -1.55 5.45
CA ARG A 43 4.18 -0.56 5.54
C ARG A 43 5.55 -1.21 5.63
N GLN A 44 5.66 -2.30 6.37
CA GLN A 44 6.92 -3.03 6.49
C GLN A 44 7.34 -3.60 5.14
N TYR A 45 6.39 -4.17 4.40
CA TYR A 45 6.65 -4.67 3.06
C TYR A 45 7.11 -3.57 2.12
N LEU A 46 6.42 -2.42 2.13
CA LEU A 46 6.76 -1.29 1.27
C LEU A 46 8.14 -0.73 1.61
N LYS A 47 8.48 -0.70 2.88
CA LYS A 47 9.77 -0.18 3.33
C LYS A 47 10.94 -0.96 2.73
N SER A 48 10.77 -2.25 2.52
CA SER A 48 11.81 -3.09 1.95
C SER A 48 11.71 -3.26 0.43
N HIS A 49 10.70 -2.66 -0.20
CA HIS A 49 10.51 -2.82 -1.64
C HIS A 49 11.42 -1.85 -2.39
N PRO A 50 12.25 -2.36 -3.32
CA PRO A 50 13.27 -1.52 -3.98
C PRO A 50 12.70 -0.45 -4.90
N ARG A 51 11.47 -0.60 -5.37
CA ARG A 51 10.86 0.37 -6.30
C ARG A 51 9.97 1.39 -5.59
N VAL A 52 9.80 1.26 -4.28
CA VAL A 52 9.03 2.21 -3.48
C VAL A 52 9.99 3.23 -2.89
N SER A 53 9.84 4.48 -3.33
CA SER A 53 10.70 5.56 -2.84
C SER A 53 10.14 6.20 -1.58
N HIS A 54 8.82 6.20 -1.44
CA HIS A 54 8.17 6.85 -0.30
C HIS A 54 6.75 6.29 -0.14
N PHE A 55 6.27 6.27 1.10
CA PHE A 55 4.87 5.96 1.36
C PHE A 55 4.42 6.74 2.58
N GLU A 56 3.14 7.10 2.62
CA GLU A 56 2.56 7.85 3.72
C GLU A 56 1.06 7.60 3.78
N ARG A 57 0.45 7.98 4.88
CA ARG A 57 -1.01 7.89 4.97
C ARG A 57 -1.63 8.90 4.01
N ALA A 58 -2.81 8.59 3.51
CA ALA A 58 -3.52 9.48 2.61
C ALA A 58 -4.04 10.70 3.38
N PRO A 59 -4.30 11.81 2.66
CA PRO A 59 -5.01 12.93 3.26
C PRO A 59 -6.37 12.49 3.77
N GLN A 60 -6.91 13.20 4.74
CA GLN A 60 -8.18 12.82 5.36
C GLN A 60 -9.32 12.74 4.35
N ASN A 61 -9.31 13.60 3.34
CA ASN A 61 -10.34 13.57 2.29
C ASN A 61 -10.10 12.46 1.26
N ALA A 62 -9.02 11.72 1.35
CA ALA A 62 -8.72 10.60 0.46
C ALA A 62 -8.60 9.28 1.21
N GLY A 63 -9.18 9.18 2.40
CA GLY A 63 -9.22 7.95 3.17
C GLY A 63 -8.44 7.97 4.47
N GLY A 64 -7.59 8.96 4.70
CA GLY A 64 -6.85 9.12 5.95
C GLY A 64 -6.02 7.90 6.31
N ASP A 65 -6.11 7.46 7.56
CA ASP A 65 -5.33 6.32 8.05
C ASP A 65 -5.75 4.97 7.45
N GLY A 66 -6.88 4.92 6.76
CA GLY A 66 -7.34 3.69 6.11
C GLY A 66 -6.73 3.46 4.74
N VAL A 67 -5.92 4.41 4.26
CA VAL A 67 -5.31 4.35 2.93
C VAL A 67 -3.85 4.77 3.02
N THR A 68 -2.99 4.05 2.33
CA THR A 68 -1.57 4.40 2.22
C THR A 68 -1.27 4.82 0.78
N VAL A 69 -0.67 5.98 0.63
CA VAL A 69 -0.23 6.48 -0.69
C VAL A 69 1.22 6.07 -0.88
N VAL A 70 1.49 5.38 -1.96
CA VAL A 70 2.83 4.87 -2.28
C VAL A 70 3.37 5.62 -3.47
N THR A 71 4.61 6.08 -3.37
CA THR A 71 5.33 6.69 -4.50
C THR A 71 6.29 5.66 -5.06
N ILE A 72 6.19 5.43 -6.36
CA ILE A 72 6.95 4.39 -7.07
C ILE A 72 7.95 5.04 -8.01
N GLU A 73 9.11 4.47 -8.09
CA GLU A 73 10.12 4.90 -9.05
C GLU A 73 10.29 3.93 -10.19
#